data_130e27ebf9f1598a20acb826d92c8938
#
_entry.id   130e27ebf9f1598a20acb826d92c8938
#
_cell.length_a   1.000
_cell.length_b   1.000
_cell.length_c   1.000
_cell.angle_alpha   90.00
_cell.angle_beta   90.00
_cell.angle_gamma   90.00
#
_symmetry.space_group_name_H-M   'P 1'
#
loop_
_entity.id
_entity.type
_entity.pdbx_description
1 polymer ?
#
loop_
_entity_poly.entity_id
_entity_poly.type
_entity_poly.pdbx_seq_one_letter_code
_entity_poly.pdbx_strand_id
1 'polypeptide(L)'
;YQVVVKGIWKDKQKIVDLELLKINSENGNKKVRVVNSSANNSLVKASRSVFFLKKVFNCYSLLDVKLITGRTHQIRIQLSHLGFPILGDDKYGDFTLNKSLKRMGLKRMLLHALEFGFIHPVTTKKLLIKAPLPVYVSNFIKNNEA
;
A
#
# COMPACT_ATOMS: atom_id res chain seq x y z
N TYR A 1 2.58 1.06 -8.05
CA TYR A 1 1.29 0.83 -7.39
C TYR A 1 0.48 2.11 -7.27
N GLN A 2 -0.83 1.98 -7.23
CA GLN A 2 -1.75 3.03 -6.78
C GLN A 2 -2.53 2.54 -5.56
N VAL A 3 -2.79 3.47 -4.63
CA VAL A 3 -3.43 3.16 -3.36
C VAL A 3 -4.34 4.31 -2.93
N VAL A 4 -5.48 3.98 -2.34
CA VAL A 4 -6.34 4.97 -1.67
C VAL A 4 -6.27 4.74 -0.17
N VAL A 5 -5.91 5.80 0.54
CA VAL A 5 -5.72 5.77 2.00
C VAL A 5 -6.74 6.65 2.72
N LYS A 6 -7.02 6.32 3.97
CA LYS A 6 -7.76 7.19 4.89
C LYS A 6 -6.91 8.41 5.23
N GLY A 7 -7.52 9.58 5.26
CA GLY A 7 -6.88 10.82 5.69
C GLY A 7 -6.36 11.69 4.55
N ILE A 8 -5.96 12.88 4.91
CA ILE A 8 -5.48 13.91 4.00
C ILE A 8 -3.95 13.90 3.98
N TRP A 9 -3.39 13.33 2.93
CA TRP A 9 -1.95 13.30 2.71
C TRP A 9 -1.45 14.67 2.28
N LYS A 10 -0.38 15.17 2.88
CA LYS A 10 0.10 16.54 2.67
C LYS A 10 1.36 16.64 1.81
N ASP A 11 2.21 15.64 1.86
CA ASP A 11 3.49 15.67 1.16
C ASP A 11 3.30 15.36 -0.34
N LYS A 12 3.86 16.19 -1.23
CA LYS A 12 3.88 15.88 -2.67
C LYS A 12 4.63 14.57 -2.94
N GLN A 13 5.75 14.39 -2.24
CA GLN A 13 6.59 13.20 -2.29
C GLN A 13 7.12 12.89 -0.89
N LYS A 14 7.08 11.65 -0.49
CA LYS A 14 7.62 11.19 0.79
C LYS A 14 8.34 9.86 0.63
N ILE A 15 9.60 9.83 1.07
CA ILE A 15 10.38 8.60 1.21
C ILE A 15 10.11 8.02 2.59
N VAL A 16 9.77 6.75 2.65
CA VAL A 16 9.50 6.04 3.90
C VAL A 16 10.47 4.87 4.04
N ASP A 17 11.31 4.98 5.05
CA ASP A 17 12.27 3.95 5.46
C ASP A 17 11.84 3.38 6.81
N LEU A 18 11.51 2.11 6.85
CA LEU A 18 11.12 1.40 8.06
C LEU A 18 11.73 0.02 8.09
N GLU A 19 12.05 -0.45 9.28
CA GLU A 19 12.47 -1.82 9.49
C GLU A 19 11.27 -2.69 9.84
N LEU A 20 11.15 -3.81 9.13
CA LEU A 20 10.01 -4.70 9.22
C LEU A 20 10.42 -6.06 9.74
N LEU A 21 9.62 -6.58 10.67
CA LEU A 21 9.72 -7.95 11.16
C LEU A 21 8.49 -8.74 10.73
N LYS A 22 8.72 -9.83 10.00
CA LYS A 22 7.67 -10.76 9.61
C LYS A 22 7.43 -11.75 10.74
N ILE A 23 6.17 -11.85 11.15
CA ILE A 23 5.71 -12.78 12.17
C ILE A 23 4.86 -13.84 11.47
N ASN A 24 5.27 -15.10 11.57
CA ASN A 24 4.44 -16.21 11.11
C ASN A 24 3.63 -16.71 12.32
N SER A 25 2.30 -16.73 12.20
CA SER A 25 1.45 -17.40 13.18
C SER A 25 1.39 -18.90 12.87
N GLU A 26 1.10 -19.70 13.88
CA GLU A 26 0.94 -21.16 13.76
C GLU A 26 -0.11 -21.57 12.71
N ASN A 27 -1.07 -20.70 12.43
CA ASN A 27 -2.13 -20.90 11.44
C ASN A 27 -1.76 -20.44 10.01
N GLY A 28 -0.47 -20.21 9.73
CA GLY A 28 -0.01 -19.79 8.39
C GLY A 28 -0.31 -18.33 8.03
N ASN A 29 -0.98 -17.57 8.91
CA ASN A 29 -1.23 -16.15 8.70
C ASN A 29 0.05 -15.34 8.85
N LYS A 30 0.45 -14.68 7.77
CA LYS A 30 1.60 -13.79 7.76
C LYS A 30 1.18 -12.41 8.27
N LYS A 31 1.88 -11.92 9.30
CA LYS A 31 1.73 -10.55 9.80
C LYS A 31 3.10 -9.87 9.85
N VAL A 32 3.12 -8.57 9.61
CA VAL A 32 4.34 -7.76 9.64
C VAL A 32 4.14 -6.64 10.65
N ARG A 33 5.18 -6.30 11.37
CA ARG A 33 5.21 -5.13 12.26
C ARG A 33 6.45 -4.28 12.00
N VAL A 34 6.33 -3.00 12.28
CA VAL A 34 7.47 -2.08 12.32
C VAL A 34 8.23 -2.30 13.63
N VAL A 35 9.55 -2.34 13.54
CA VAL A 35 10.45 -2.48 14.68
C VAL A 35 11.51 -1.39 14.65
N ASN A 36 12.06 -1.05 15.83
CA ASN A 36 13.21 -0.15 15.93
C ASN A 36 14.50 -0.97 15.88
N SER A 37 15.52 -0.44 15.20
CA SER A 37 16.76 -1.13 14.82
C SER A 37 17.72 -1.52 15.97
N SER A 38 17.35 -1.35 17.22
CA SER A 38 18.19 -1.73 18.37
C SER A 38 18.35 -3.23 18.60
N ALA A 39 17.65 -4.08 17.88
CA ALA A 39 17.76 -5.52 17.96
C ALA A 39 18.55 -6.07 16.79
N ASN A 40 19.73 -6.59 17.03
CA ASN A 40 20.50 -7.43 16.09
C ASN A 40 19.73 -8.73 15.77
N ASN A 41 18.64 -8.59 15.02
CA ASN A 41 17.80 -9.70 14.59
C ASN A 41 17.91 -9.84 13.07
N SER A 42 18.47 -10.94 12.60
CA SER A 42 18.63 -11.27 11.17
C SER A 42 17.28 -11.37 10.42
N LEU A 43 16.16 -11.50 11.15
CA LEU A 43 14.81 -11.55 10.59
C LEU A 43 14.23 -10.17 10.28
N VAL A 44 14.83 -9.10 10.82
CA VAL A 44 14.44 -7.72 10.53
C VAL A 44 14.95 -7.34 9.14
N LYS A 45 14.09 -6.76 8.33
CA LYS A 45 14.41 -6.33 6.97
C LYS A 45 14.12 -4.85 6.77
N ALA A 46 15.11 -4.11 6.28
CA ALA A 46 14.91 -2.74 5.84
C ALA A 46 13.91 -2.68 4.68
N SER A 47 13.03 -1.69 4.71
CA SER A 47 12.05 -1.44 3.64
C SER A 47 12.03 0.02 3.25
N ARG A 48 12.00 0.29 1.95
CA ARG A 48 11.90 1.65 1.40
C ARG A 48 10.83 1.73 0.34
N SER A 49 9.94 2.70 0.48
CA SER A 49 8.96 3.10 -0.52
C SER A 49 9.00 4.60 -0.73
N VAL A 50 8.59 5.04 -1.92
CA VAL A 50 8.38 6.45 -2.23
C VAL A 50 6.90 6.65 -2.56
N PHE A 51 6.24 7.54 -1.83
CA PHE A 51 4.84 7.89 -2.01
C PHE A 51 4.71 9.24 -2.69
N PHE A 52 3.86 9.31 -3.72
CA PHE A 52 3.56 10.53 -4.47
C PHE A 52 2.08 10.83 -4.37
N LEU A 53 1.73 12.04 -3.92
CA LEU A 53 0.34 12.47 -3.89
C LEU A 53 -0.19 12.68 -5.31
N LYS A 54 -1.29 12.01 -5.66
CA LYS A 54 -2.01 12.19 -6.92
C LYS A 54 -3.23 13.08 -6.75
N LYS A 55 -4.05 12.81 -5.74
CA LYS A 55 -5.29 13.54 -5.50
C LYS A 55 -5.73 13.42 -4.06
N VAL A 56 -6.33 14.49 -3.53
CA VAL A 56 -6.98 14.52 -2.23
C VAL A 56 -8.49 14.60 -2.45
N PHE A 57 -9.23 13.81 -1.71
CA PHE A 57 -10.69 13.84 -1.58
C PHE A 57 -11.08 14.39 -0.21
N ASN A 58 -12.37 14.42 0.11
CA ASN A 58 -12.84 14.96 1.39
C ASN A 58 -12.14 14.39 2.63
N CYS A 59 -11.93 13.08 2.67
CA CYS A 59 -11.28 12.39 3.81
C CYS A 59 -10.34 11.27 3.38
N TYR A 60 -10.01 11.19 2.11
CA TYR A 60 -9.14 10.18 1.51
C TYR A 60 -8.08 10.80 0.62
N SER A 61 -7.03 10.05 0.35
CA SER A 61 -5.98 10.45 -0.60
C SER A 61 -5.63 9.31 -1.54
N LEU A 62 -5.45 9.64 -2.81
CA LEU A 62 -4.91 8.74 -3.83
C LEU A 62 -3.42 8.99 -3.97
N LEU A 63 -2.63 7.94 -3.81
CA LEU A 63 -1.18 7.98 -3.90
C LEU A 63 -0.68 7.04 -5.00
N ASP A 64 0.37 7.46 -5.71
CA ASP A 64 1.25 6.56 -6.43
C ASP A 64 2.35 6.06 -5.49
N VAL A 65 2.75 4.82 -5.64
CA VAL A 65 3.79 4.21 -4.81
C VAL A 65 4.85 3.57 -5.69
N LYS A 66 6.10 3.93 -5.46
CA LYS A 66 7.28 3.28 -6.02
C LYS A 66 7.95 2.44 -4.94
N LEU A 67 8.04 1.14 -5.16
CA LEU A 67 8.78 0.24 -4.30
C LEU A 67 10.27 0.26 -4.64
N ILE A 68 11.12 0.53 -3.65
CA ILE A 68 12.56 0.34 -3.74
C ILE A 68 12.92 -1.06 -3.25
N THR A 69 12.27 -1.52 -2.22
CA THR A 69 12.27 -2.89 -1.73
C THR A 69 10.86 -3.49 -1.86
N GLY A 70 10.72 -4.80 -1.83
CA GLY A 70 9.44 -5.49 -1.95
C GLY A 70 9.19 -6.48 -0.81
N ARG A 71 9.16 -6.00 0.45
CA ARG A 71 8.91 -6.85 1.61
C ARG A 71 7.42 -7.21 1.73
N THR A 72 7.14 -8.31 2.41
CA THR A 72 5.78 -8.78 2.67
C THR A 72 4.94 -7.66 3.28
N HIS A 73 3.79 -7.36 2.67
CA HIS A 73 2.85 -6.33 3.09
C HIS A 73 3.46 -4.92 3.26
N GLN A 74 4.57 -4.63 2.58
CA GLN A 74 5.35 -3.41 2.81
C GLN A 74 4.53 -2.13 2.74
N ILE A 75 3.80 -1.90 1.64
CA ILE A 75 2.98 -0.69 1.48
C ILE A 75 1.90 -0.61 2.56
N ARG A 76 1.26 -1.72 2.85
CA ARG A 76 0.16 -1.82 3.82
C ARG A 76 0.61 -1.43 5.22
N ILE A 77 1.71 -2.02 5.72
CA ILE A 77 2.22 -1.75 7.06
C ILE A 77 2.86 -0.37 7.18
N GLN A 78 3.55 0.10 6.15
CA GLN A 78 4.14 1.44 6.16
C GLN A 78 3.05 2.52 6.26
N LEU A 79 2.01 2.44 5.44
CA LEU A 79 0.90 3.40 5.46
C LEU A 79 0.10 3.34 6.76
N SER A 80 -0.16 2.16 7.28
CA SER A 80 -0.82 1.97 8.58
C SER A 80 0.01 2.60 9.72
N HIS A 81 1.33 2.38 9.72
CA HIS A 81 2.24 2.95 10.71
C HIS A 81 2.26 4.49 10.68
N LEU A 82 2.16 5.08 9.50
CA LEU A 82 2.09 6.53 9.32
C LEU A 82 0.72 7.14 9.68
N GLY A 83 -0.26 6.33 10.03
CA GLY A 83 -1.62 6.79 10.33
C GLY A 83 -2.52 6.98 9.11
N PHE A 84 -2.14 6.45 7.96
CA PHE A 84 -2.89 6.50 6.70
C PHE A 84 -3.22 5.08 6.19
N PRO A 85 -4.05 4.30 6.93
CA PRO A 85 -4.35 2.95 6.54
C PRO A 85 -5.06 2.90 5.18
N ILE A 86 -4.78 1.84 4.42
CA ILE A 86 -5.39 1.61 3.12
C ILE A 86 -6.88 1.28 3.32
N LEU A 87 -7.75 1.87 2.49
CA LEU A 87 -9.17 1.55 2.49
C LEU A 87 -9.40 0.10 2.11
N GLY A 88 -10.17 -0.60 2.94
CA GLY A 88 -10.49 -2.01 2.72
C GLY A 88 -9.40 -3.00 3.15
N ASP A 89 -8.32 -2.54 3.77
CA ASP A 89 -7.29 -3.42 4.32
C ASP A 89 -7.82 -4.15 5.57
N ASP A 90 -7.97 -5.46 5.45
CA ASP A 90 -8.54 -6.33 6.47
C ASP A 90 -7.56 -6.73 7.57
N LYS A 91 -6.28 -6.36 7.44
CA LYS A 91 -5.21 -6.74 8.37
C LYS A 91 -4.59 -5.55 9.10
N TYR A 92 -4.31 -4.47 8.40
CA TYR A 92 -3.65 -3.26 8.93
C TYR A 92 -4.51 -2.00 8.81
N GLY A 93 -5.74 -2.12 8.33
CA GLY A 93 -6.64 -1.02 8.06
C GLY A 93 -7.43 -0.54 9.26
N ASP A 94 -8.31 0.43 9.00
CA ASP A 94 -9.33 0.87 9.93
C ASP A 94 -10.57 -0.02 9.79
N PHE A 95 -10.75 -0.95 10.72
CA PHE A 95 -11.81 -1.97 10.63
C PHE A 95 -13.23 -1.37 10.77
N THR A 96 -13.39 -0.29 11.54
CA THR A 96 -14.67 0.41 11.67
C THR A 96 -15.05 1.10 10.35
N LEU A 97 -14.11 1.83 9.77
CA LEU A 97 -14.29 2.44 8.45
C LEU A 97 -14.57 1.37 7.39
N ASN A 98 -13.81 0.28 7.39
CA ASN A 98 -13.95 -0.82 6.42
C ASN A 98 -15.35 -1.46 6.47
N LYS A 99 -15.97 -1.58 7.64
CA LYS A 99 -17.36 -2.04 7.78
C LYS A 99 -18.34 -1.11 7.08
N SER A 100 -18.17 0.20 7.25
CA SER A 100 -19.00 1.20 6.58
C SER A 100 -18.82 1.17 5.07
N LEU A 101 -17.57 1.12 4.60
CA LEU A 101 -17.24 1.04 3.17
C LEU A 101 -17.80 -0.23 2.52
N LYS A 102 -17.77 -1.35 3.24
CA LYS A 102 -18.32 -2.62 2.76
C LYS A 102 -19.85 -2.55 2.56
N ARG A 103 -20.56 -1.86 3.44
CA ARG A 103 -22.01 -1.59 3.28
C ARG A 103 -22.30 -0.71 2.06
N MET A 104 -21.36 0.17 1.70
CA MET A 104 -21.42 1.03 0.51
C MET A 104 -20.93 0.34 -0.78
N GLY A 105 -20.58 -0.94 -0.71
CA GLY A 105 -20.15 -1.74 -1.87
C GLY A 105 -18.66 -1.91 -2.04
N LEU A 106 -17.80 -1.29 -1.22
CA LEU A 106 -16.35 -1.48 -1.27
C LEU A 106 -15.96 -2.76 -0.51
N LYS A 107 -15.77 -3.84 -1.25
CA LYS A 107 -15.49 -5.18 -0.69
C LYS A 107 -14.01 -5.59 -0.76
N ARG A 108 -13.16 -4.77 -1.37
CA ARG A 108 -11.74 -5.08 -1.60
C ARG A 108 -10.85 -3.93 -1.17
N MET A 109 -9.62 -4.26 -0.83
CA MET A 109 -8.56 -3.29 -0.54
C MET A 109 -8.24 -2.45 -1.78
N LEU A 110 -8.15 -1.13 -1.61
CA LEU A 110 -7.81 -0.20 -2.69
C LEU A 110 -6.29 -0.07 -2.85
N LEU A 111 -5.65 -1.16 -3.22
CA LEU A 111 -4.25 -1.25 -3.59
C LEU A 111 -4.13 -2.02 -4.91
N HIS A 112 -3.49 -1.41 -5.92
CA HIS A 112 -3.37 -2.00 -7.25
C HIS A 112 -1.96 -1.84 -7.81
N ALA A 113 -1.40 -2.94 -8.32
CA ALA A 113 -0.14 -2.94 -9.06
C ALA A 113 -0.41 -2.43 -10.49
N LEU A 114 -0.25 -1.12 -10.70
CA LEU A 114 -0.57 -0.45 -11.97
C LEU A 114 0.44 -0.74 -13.06
N GLU A 115 1.73 -0.75 -12.69
CA GLU A 115 2.84 -0.94 -13.63
C GLU A 115 3.92 -1.83 -13.02
N PHE A 116 4.54 -2.63 -13.86
CA PHE A 116 5.73 -3.39 -13.50
C PHE A 116 6.76 -3.32 -14.64
N GLY A 117 7.92 -2.75 -14.32
CA GLY A 117 9.06 -2.66 -15.23
C GLY A 117 10.15 -3.66 -14.86
N PHE A 118 10.67 -4.38 -15.83
CA PHE A 118 11.77 -5.33 -15.64
C PHE A 118 12.59 -5.53 -16.91
N ILE A 119 13.78 -6.10 -16.74
CA ILE A 119 14.63 -6.52 -17.86
C ILE A 119 14.33 -7.98 -18.15
N HIS A 120 13.94 -8.28 -19.38
CA HIS A 120 13.63 -9.66 -19.79
C HIS A 120 14.89 -10.53 -19.67
N PRO A 121 14.84 -11.68 -18.98
CA PRO A 121 16.02 -12.46 -18.63
C PRO A 121 16.75 -13.09 -19.84
N VAL A 122 16.05 -13.28 -20.96
CA VAL A 122 16.62 -13.85 -22.18
C VAL A 122 16.97 -12.76 -23.20
N THR A 123 16.05 -11.85 -23.51
CA THR A 123 16.26 -10.83 -24.54
C THR A 123 16.99 -9.57 -24.05
N THR A 124 17.18 -9.40 -22.74
CA THR A 124 17.79 -8.24 -22.07
C THR A 124 17.10 -6.90 -22.37
N LYS A 125 15.94 -6.92 -23.01
CA LYS A 125 15.13 -5.74 -23.28
C LYS A 125 14.35 -5.29 -22.04
N LYS A 126 14.26 -3.97 -21.85
CA LYS A 126 13.35 -3.39 -20.85
C LYS A 126 11.92 -3.62 -21.27
N LEU A 127 11.13 -4.19 -20.38
CA LEU A 127 9.69 -4.39 -20.55
C LEU A 127 8.94 -3.58 -19.49
N LEU A 128 7.85 -2.95 -19.90
CA LEU A 128 6.91 -2.28 -19.02
C LEU A 128 5.53 -2.90 -19.22
N ILE A 129 5.05 -3.59 -18.19
CA ILE A 129 3.71 -4.17 -18.17
C ILE A 129 2.79 -3.23 -17.40
N LYS A 130 1.64 -2.91 -17.97
CA LYS A 130 0.63 -2.05 -17.38
C LYS A 130 -0.66 -2.84 -17.17
N ALA A 131 -1.29 -2.63 -16.01
CA ALA A 131 -2.61 -3.13 -15.68
C ALA A 131 -3.51 -1.94 -15.32
N PRO A 132 -4.56 -1.64 -16.10
CA PRO A 132 -5.44 -0.54 -15.80
C PRO A 132 -6.14 -0.74 -14.45
N LEU A 133 -6.52 0.38 -13.81
CA LEU A 133 -7.26 0.34 -12.55
C LEU A 133 -8.55 -0.50 -12.71
N PRO A 134 -8.83 -1.39 -11.76
CA PRO A 134 -10.10 -2.08 -11.74
C PRO A 134 -11.29 -1.11 -11.68
N VAL A 135 -12.39 -1.49 -12.31
CA VAL A 135 -13.59 -0.63 -12.40
C VAL A 135 -14.09 -0.18 -11.03
N TYR A 136 -14.03 -1.04 -10.02
CA TYR A 136 -14.48 -0.69 -8.67
C TYR A 136 -13.62 0.42 -8.02
N VAL A 137 -12.31 0.46 -8.33
CA VAL A 137 -11.40 1.53 -7.85
C VAL A 137 -11.72 2.84 -8.57
N SER A 138 -11.85 2.78 -9.90
CA SER A 138 -12.17 3.96 -10.72
C SER A 138 -13.53 4.55 -10.33
N ASN A 139 -14.51 3.72 -10.06
CA ASN A 139 -15.84 4.16 -9.59
C ASN A 139 -15.76 4.79 -8.20
N PHE A 140 -15.02 4.19 -7.28
CA PHE A 140 -14.82 4.77 -5.96
C PHE A 140 -14.20 6.17 -6.05
N ILE A 141 -13.16 6.33 -6.87
CA ILE A 141 -12.50 7.61 -7.09
C ILE A 141 -13.50 8.63 -7.64
N LYS A 142 -14.23 8.31 -8.70
CA LYS A 142 -15.23 9.21 -9.31
C LYS A 142 -16.32 9.63 -8.31
N ASN A 143 -16.83 8.69 -7.53
CA ASN A 143 -17.90 8.97 -6.56
C ASN A 143 -17.46 9.86 -5.39
N ASN A 144 -16.17 10.02 -5.18
CA ASN A 144 -15.60 10.86 -4.11
C ASN A 144 -14.94 12.14 -4.64
N GLU A 145 -15.02 12.41 -5.94
CA GLU A 145 -14.45 13.61 -6.57
C GLU A 145 -15.28 14.88 -6.36
N ALA A 146 -16.46 14.75 -5.86
CA ALA A 146 -17.37 15.88 -5.62
C ALA A 146 -16.98 16.70 -4.40
#